data_fc4493a65f5441d13e3d894a5d6a96e6
#
_entry.id   fc4493a65f5441d13e3d894a5d6a96e6
#
_cell.length_a   1.000
_cell.length_b   1.000
_cell.length_c   1.000
_cell.angle_alpha   90.00
_cell.angle_beta   90.00
_cell.angle_gamma   90.00
#
_symmetry.space_group_name_H-M   'P 1'
#
loop_
_entity.id
_entity.type
_entity.pdbx_description
1 polymer ?
#
loop_
_entity_poly.entity_id
_entity_poly.type
_entity_poly.pdbx_seq_one_letter_code
_entity_poly.pdbx_strand_id
1 'polypeptide(L)'
;MLISAVAVASLGVHIRTGIHTGECERIGDHVRGLGVVIGARVGALAGPGEILVSRTVQDLVVGSGLIFEDAGEHELKGVPDRWRLYRVVG
;
A
#
# COMPACT_ATOMS: atom_id res chain seq x y z
N MET A 1 -10.27 -4.85 -13.56
CA MET A 1 -9.74 -3.47 -13.67
C MET A 1 -8.68 -3.24 -12.62
N LEU A 2 -7.58 -2.63 -12.98
CA LEU A 2 -6.51 -2.28 -12.04
C LEU A 2 -6.70 -0.87 -11.54
N ILE A 3 -6.74 -0.70 -10.23
CA ILE A 3 -6.86 0.61 -9.58
C ILE A 3 -5.79 0.70 -8.50
N SER A 4 -5.15 1.86 -8.39
CA SER A 4 -4.26 2.14 -7.27
C SER A 4 -5.10 2.36 -6.01
N ALA A 5 -4.79 1.64 -4.97
CA ALA A 5 -5.45 1.78 -3.68
C ALA A 5 -4.50 2.49 -2.71
N VAL A 6 -4.97 3.58 -2.15
CA VAL A 6 -4.22 4.35 -1.15
C VAL A 6 -5.01 4.35 0.14
N ALA A 7 -4.40 3.84 1.20
CA ALA A 7 -4.99 3.86 2.53
C ALA A 7 -4.22 4.88 3.38
N VAL A 8 -4.95 5.83 3.93
CA VAL A 8 -4.38 6.88 4.77
C VAL A 8 -5.09 6.88 6.11
N ALA A 9 -4.33 6.78 7.18
CA ALA A 9 -4.84 6.88 8.54
C ALA A 9 -4.14 8.04 9.24
N SER A 10 -4.91 8.91 9.88
CA SER A 10 -4.37 10.03 10.65
C SER A 10 -4.55 9.77 12.14
N LEU A 11 -3.45 9.88 12.88
CA LEU A 11 -3.44 9.76 14.33
C LEU A 11 -2.78 11.01 14.90
N GLY A 12 -3.59 11.99 15.29
CA GLY A 12 -3.07 13.27 15.74
C GLY A 12 -2.40 14.03 14.58
N VAL A 13 -1.10 14.34 14.74
CA VAL A 13 -0.33 15.06 13.72
C VAL A 13 0.41 14.15 12.75
N HIS A 14 0.31 12.84 12.93
CA HIS A 14 1.02 11.86 12.10
C HIS A 14 0.07 11.15 11.17
N ILE A 15 0.49 10.99 9.92
CA ILE A 15 -0.27 10.29 8.88
C ILE A 15 0.47 9.00 8.55
N ARG A 16 -0.30 7.91 8.42
CA ARG A 16 0.20 6.62 7.97
C ARG A 16 -0.38 6.34 6.60
N THR A 17 0.45 5.99 5.64
CA THR A 17 0.01 5.80 4.26
C THR A 17 0.45 4.44 3.73
N GLY A 18 -0.48 3.72 3.12
CA GLY A 18 -0.19 2.50 2.39
C GLY A 18 -0.66 2.64 0.96
N ILE A 19 0.16 2.19 0.00
CA ILE A 19 -0.17 2.27 -1.41
C ILE A 19 0.01 0.90 -2.06
N HIS A 20 -1.02 0.47 -2.78
CA HIS A 20 -0.98 -0.75 -3.58
C HIS A 20 -1.81 -0.56 -4.84
N THR A 21 -1.39 -1.19 -5.93
CA THR A 21 -2.15 -1.25 -7.17
C THR A 21 -2.52 -2.70 -7.43
N GLY A 22 -3.79 -2.97 -7.62
CA GLY A 22 -4.28 -4.32 -7.84
C GLY A 22 -5.66 -4.32 -8.47
N GLU A 23 -6.19 -5.51 -8.67
CA GLU A 23 -7.54 -5.66 -9.20
C GLU A 23 -8.57 -5.25 -8.16
N CYS A 24 -9.53 -4.47 -8.60
CA CYS A 24 -10.69 -4.13 -7.81
C CYS A 24 -11.89 -3.89 -8.71
N GLU A 25 -13.07 -3.95 -8.11
CA GLU A 25 -14.33 -3.82 -8.80
C GLU A 25 -15.06 -2.60 -8.27
N ARG A 26 -15.58 -1.79 -9.19
CA ARG A 26 -16.39 -0.63 -8.83
C ARG A 26 -17.87 -1.00 -8.94
N ILE A 27 -18.59 -0.80 -7.83
CA ILE A 27 -20.04 -1.04 -7.76
C ILE A 27 -20.68 0.23 -7.21
N GLY A 28 -21.34 0.99 -8.10
CA GLY A 28 -21.87 2.31 -7.73
C GLY A 28 -20.76 3.24 -7.25
N ASP A 29 -20.90 3.75 -6.03
CA ASP A 29 -19.91 4.62 -5.41
C ASP A 29 -18.88 3.85 -4.57
N HIS A 30 -18.96 2.51 -4.57
CA HIS A 30 -18.07 1.67 -3.79
C HIS A 30 -17.03 1.00 -4.67
N VAL A 31 -15.83 0.83 -4.11
CA VAL A 31 -14.77 0.05 -4.71
C VAL A 31 -14.44 -1.09 -3.75
N ARG A 32 -14.41 -2.31 -4.28
CA ARG A 32 -14.07 -3.49 -3.49
C ARG A 32 -13.15 -4.40 -4.27
N GLY A 33 -12.53 -5.32 -3.58
CA GLY A 33 -11.65 -6.31 -4.15
C GLY A 33 -10.38 -6.46 -3.35
N LEU A 34 -9.59 -7.45 -3.71
CA LEU A 34 -8.36 -7.78 -2.98
C LEU A 34 -7.37 -6.61 -2.99
N GLY A 35 -7.30 -5.85 -4.09
CA GLY A 35 -6.40 -4.69 -4.18
C GLY A 35 -6.67 -3.64 -3.11
N VAL A 36 -7.95 -3.40 -2.81
CA VAL A 36 -8.36 -2.45 -1.76
C VAL A 36 -7.97 -2.98 -0.38
N VAL A 37 -8.20 -4.27 -0.14
CA VAL A 37 -7.84 -4.91 1.13
C VAL A 37 -6.33 -4.84 1.35
N ILE A 38 -5.55 -5.15 0.34
CA ILE A 38 -4.08 -5.10 0.42
C ILE A 38 -3.62 -3.68 0.75
N GLY A 39 -4.12 -2.67 0.04
CA GLY A 39 -3.77 -1.27 0.29
C GLY A 39 -4.06 -0.86 1.74
N ALA A 40 -5.23 -1.23 2.27
CA ALA A 40 -5.61 -0.94 3.65
C ALA A 40 -4.69 -1.64 4.66
N ARG A 41 -4.33 -2.90 4.40
CA ARG A 41 -3.44 -3.67 5.29
C ARG A 41 -2.02 -3.12 5.28
N VAL A 42 -1.53 -2.71 4.11
CA VAL A 42 -0.22 -2.05 4.01
C VAL A 42 -0.21 -0.75 4.82
N GLY A 43 -1.24 0.06 4.70
CA GLY A 43 -1.37 1.29 5.49
C GLY A 43 -1.42 1.04 6.99
N ALA A 44 -2.06 -0.04 7.43
CA ALA A 44 -2.13 -0.40 8.85
C ALA A 44 -0.75 -0.77 9.44
N LEU A 45 0.19 -1.17 8.61
CA LEU A 45 1.55 -1.51 9.04
C LEU A 45 2.49 -0.30 9.03
N ALA A 46 2.11 0.80 8.39
CA ALA A 46 2.93 2.00 8.35
C ALA A 46 3.03 2.65 9.73
N GLY A 47 4.21 3.16 10.05
CA GLY A 47 4.42 3.96 11.23
C GLY A 47 4.02 5.42 11.03
N PRO A 48 4.09 6.25 12.09
CA PRO A 48 3.76 7.68 11.99
C PRO A 48 4.64 8.39 10.95
N GLY A 49 4.02 9.08 10.00
CA GLY A 49 4.72 9.76 8.91
C GLY A 49 5.30 8.85 7.85
N GLU A 50 5.07 7.56 7.95
CA GLU A 50 5.64 6.57 7.04
C GLU A 50 4.73 6.31 5.85
N ILE A 51 5.34 6.12 4.68
CA ILE A 51 4.65 5.72 3.46
C ILE A 51 5.20 4.34 3.09
N LEU A 52 4.34 3.32 3.17
CA LEU A 52 4.66 1.97 2.73
C LEU A 52 3.99 1.68 1.40
N VAL A 53 4.71 1.00 0.53
CA VAL A 53 4.19 0.57 -0.77
C VAL A 53 4.45 -0.92 -0.95
N SER A 54 3.56 -1.57 -1.70
CA SER A 54 3.78 -2.95 -2.11
C SER A 54 4.87 -3.02 -3.18
N ARG A 55 5.45 -4.20 -3.36
CA ARG A 55 6.43 -4.42 -4.42
C ARG A 55 5.87 -4.08 -5.79
N THR A 56 4.59 -4.36 -6.03
CA THR A 56 3.92 -4.00 -7.28
C THR A 56 4.03 -2.51 -7.58
N VAL A 57 3.78 -1.67 -6.58
CA VAL A 57 3.89 -0.21 -6.74
C VAL A 57 5.35 0.19 -6.96
N GLN A 58 6.26 -0.37 -6.19
CA GLN A 58 7.69 -0.07 -6.30
C GLN A 58 8.20 -0.39 -7.72
N ASP A 59 7.79 -1.52 -8.27
CA ASP A 59 8.16 -1.92 -9.63
C ASP A 59 7.58 -0.97 -10.68
N LEU A 60 6.33 -0.52 -10.50
CA LEU A 60 5.66 0.37 -11.46
C LEU A 60 6.28 1.76 -11.53
N VAL A 61 6.92 2.21 -10.48
CA VAL A 61 7.49 3.56 -10.41
C VAL A 61 9.01 3.58 -10.52
N VAL A 62 9.60 2.49 -10.96
CA VAL A 62 11.04 2.43 -11.27
C VAL A 62 11.39 3.51 -12.28
N GLY A 63 12.43 4.28 -12.00
CA GLY A 63 12.86 5.38 -12.86
C GLY A 63 12.19 6.73 -12.54
N SER A 64 11.26 6.78 -11.57
CA SER A 64 10.60 8.02 -11.18
C SER A 64 11.49 8.99 -10.38
N GLY A 65 12.65 8.51 -9.91
CA GLY A 65 13.49 9.27 -9.00
C GLY A 65 13.17 9.07 -7.53
N LEU A 66 12.10 8.33 -7.20
CA LEU A 66 11.77 7.98 -5.83
C LEU A 66 12.78 6.95 -5.29
N ILE A 67 13.11 7.10 -4.03
CA ILE A 67 14.03 6.20 -3.33
C ILE A 67 13.24 5.36 -2.34
N PHE A 68 13.47 4.05 -2.39
CA PHE A 68 12.79 3.09 -1.54
C PHE A 68 13.79 2.35 -0.64
N GLU A 69 13.32 2.02 0.55
CA GLU A 69 14.03 1.18 1.50
C GLU A 69 13.19 -0.06 1.75
N ASP A 70 13.84 -1.24 1.76
CA ASP A 70 13.16 -2.49 2.07
C ASP A 70 12.59 -2.44 3.48
N ALA A 71 11.29 -2.67 3.61
CA ALA A 71 10.61 -2.70 4.89
C ALA A 71 10.28 -4.12 5.36
N GLY A 72 10.83 -5.14 4.69
CA GLY A 72 10.69 -6.55 5.07
C GLY A 72 9.45 -7.22 4.49
N GLU A 73 9.33 -8.50 4.82
CA GLU A 73 8.17 -9.30 4.44
C GLU A 73 7.16 -9.32 5.58
N HIS A 74 5.89 -9.23 5.23
CA HIS A 74 4.80 -9.19 6.20
C HIS A 74 3.65 -10.08 5.76
N GLU A 75 2.98 -10.68 6.75
CA GLU A 75 1.69 -11.31 6.53
C GLU A 75 0.62 -10.22 6.64
N LEU A 76 -0.26 -10.18 5.65
CA LEU A 76 -1.38 -9.25 5.64
C LEU A 76 -2.65 -10.00 6.02
N LYS A 77 -3.34 -9.53 7.04
CA LYS A 77 -4.55 -10.19 7.57
C LYS A 77 -5.60 -10.36 6.47
N GLY A 78 -6.03 -11.61 6.25
CA GLY A 78 -7.03 -11.93 5.25
C GLY A 78 -6.50 -12.02 3.83
N VAL A 79 -5.21 -11.91 3.63
CA VAL A 79 -4.57 -11.99 2.31
C VAL A 79 -3.60 -13.16 2.30
N PRO A 80 -3.63 -14.02 1.26
CA PRO A 80 -2.68 -15.13 1.16
C PRO A 80 -1.27 -14.63 0.90
N ASP A 81 -0.29 -15.48 1.25
CA ASP A 81 1.13 -15.27 1.04
C ASP A 81 1.73 -14.16 1.90
N ARG A 82 3.05 -14.07 1.84
CA ARG A 82 3.81 -13.00 2.48
C ARG A 82 4.11 -11.93 1.45
N TRP A 83 4.08 -10.69 1.91
CA TRP A 83 4.25 -9.52 1.04
C TRP A 83 5.47 -8.73 1.46
N ARG A 84 6.37 -8.50 0.50
CA ARG A 84 7.49 -7.60 0.72
C ARG A 84 7.03 -6.17 0.52
N LEU A 85 7.31 -5.34 1.50
CA LEU A 85 6.92 -3.93 1.50
C LEU A 85 8.15 -3.05 1.42
N TYR A 86 7.95 -1.84 0.92
CA TYR A 86 9.00 -0.84 0.77
C TYR A 86 8.55 0.48 1.38
N ARG A 87 9.51 1.18 1.98
CA ARG A 87 9.29 2.50 2.55
C ARG A 87 9.80 3.55 1.59
N VAL A 88 9.02 4.60 1.36
CA VAL A 88 9.47 5.74 0.57
C VAL A 88 10.32 6.63 1.46
N VAL A 89 11.59 6.86 1.06
CA VAL A 89 12.54 7.63 1.87
C VAL A 89 13.12 8.84 1.14
N GLY A 90 12.75 9.06 -0.09
CA GLY A 90 13.23 10.22 -0.83
C GLY A 90 12.55 10.47 -2.15
#